data_d4ebd61fa017b2b7dee404589c6fba69
#
_entry.id   d4ebd61fa017b2b7dee404589c6fba69
#
_cell.length_a   1.000
_cell.length_b   1.000
_cell.length_c   1.000
_cell.angle_alpha   90.00
_cell.angle_beta   90.00
_cell.angle_gamma   90.00
#
_symmetry.space_group_name_H-M   'P 1'
#
loop_
_entity.id
_entity.type
_entity.pdbx_description
1 polymer ?
#
loop_
_entity_poly.entity_id
_entity_poly.type
_entity_poly.pdbx_seq_one_letter_code
_entity_poly.pdbx_strand_id
1 'polypeptide(L)'
;MKKQISLKVIEKTAEILMRKAAVEIPDDYLTGLKDAAKVEDGDLSSFVLDAMLENYEAAKEDNRAMCGDTGCPRWYVKMGNESSIEGGPVSLETTLRRATAAATSSVPLRPNRVHPLWRTDFNNNVGIGAPEIEYGFEPHGDWIDLTTVHKGGLFGTDYRMLFPSDGTEGIKRFFLDSIVAFGKRGLACQPAIIGIGLGGSKDTCMVLGKRAACLRIVGDRNPDPKIAKLEDELKELGNSIGMGAMGSVSYTHLTLPTTPYV
;
A
#
# COMPACT_ATOMS: atom_id res chain seq x y z
N MET A 1 13.53 0.16 36.83
CA MET A 1 12.29 -0.01 36.05
C MET A 1 12.64 0.09 34.56
N LYS A 2 12.21 -0.84 33.74
CA LYS A 2 12.37 -0.69 32.28
C LYS A 2 11.63 0.58 31.82
N LYS A 3 12.27 1.37 30.98
CA LYS A 3 11.66 2.57 30.39
C LYS A 3 10.48 2.13 29.51
N GLN A 4 9.29 2.59 29.81
CA GLN A 4 8.10 2.28 29.02
C GLN A 4 7.93 3.33 27.92
N ILE A 5 7.50 2.87 26.76
CA ILE A 5 7.08 3.73 25.65
C ILE A 5 5.70 4.27 26.01
N SER A 6 5.60 5.59 26.09
CA SER A 6 4.37 6.27 26.51
C SER A 6 3.29 6.20 25.42
N LEU A 7 2.06 5.94 25.81
CA LEU A 7 0.90 5.96 24.92
C LEU A 7 0.69 7.34 24.27
N LYS A 8 1.01 8.42 24.97
CA LYS A 8 0.93 9.77 24.42
C LYS A 8 1.91 9.98 23.26
N VAL A 9 3.11 9.42 23.35
CA VAL A 9 4.10 9.48 22.26
C VAL A 9 3.60 8.66 21.07
N ILE A 10 3.10 7.44 21.31
CA ILE A 10 2.53 6.57 20.27
C ILE A 10 1.38 7.27 19.55
N GLU A 11 0.44 7.83 20.28
CA GLU A 11 -0.73 8.54 19.72
C GLU A 11 -0.32 9.70 18.81
N LYS A 12 0.54 10.58 19.33
CA LYS A 12 1.02 11.72 18.55
C LYS A 12 1.81 11.31 17.31
N THR A 13 2.65 10.27 17.43
CA THR A 13 3.40 9.73 16.29
C THR A 13 2.45 9.14 15.24
N ALA A 14 1.44 8.38 15.69
CA ALA A 14 0.46 7.81 14.79
C ALA A 14 -0.35 8.88 14.02
N GLU A 15 -0.78 9.94 14.69
CA GLU A 15 -1.46 11.08 14.04
C GLU A 15 -0.57 11.75 12.98
N ILE A 16 0.71 11.98 13.29
CA ILE A 16 1.67 12.57 12.36
C ILE A 16 1.88 11.65 11.15
N LEU A 17 2.03 10.34 11.38
CA LEU A 17 2.22 9.37 10.30
C LEU A 17 1.01 9.31 9.38
N MET A 18 -0.20 9.30 9.93
CA MET A 18 -1.42 9.30 9.14
C MET A 18 -1.56 10.57 8.29
N ARG A 19 -1.25 11.73 8.86
CA ARG A 19 -1.23 12.97 8.10
C ARG A 19 -0.22 12.93 6.97
N LYS A 20 1.01 12.51 7.25
CA LYS A 20 2.05 12.36 6.23
C LYS A 20 1.61 11.42 5.12
N ALA A 21 1.09 10.26 5.45
CA ALA A 21 0.64 9.28 4.47
C ALA A 21 -0.51 9.78 3.57
N ALA A 22 -1.26 10.79 3.99
CA ALA A 22 -2.32 11.40 3.19
C ALA A 22 -1.85 12.55 2.29
N VAL A 23 -0.80 13.26 2.70
CA VAL A 23 -0.35 14.53 2.09
C VAL A 23 0.96 14.38 1.34
N GLU A 24 1.80 13.46 1.77
CA GLU A 24 3.15 13.26 1.23
C GLU A 24 3.28 11.86 0.61
N ILE A 25 4.00 11.75 -0.51
CA ILE A 25 4.44 10.46 -1.05
C ILE A 25 5.88 10.18 -0.56
N PRO A 26 6.21 8.93 -0.20
CA PRO A 26 7.59 8.55 0.08
C PRO A 26 8.53 8.83 -1.09
N ASP A 27 9.79 9.13 -0.81
CA ASP A 27 10.76 9.55 -1.83
C ASP A 27 10.99 8.51 -2.92
N ASP A 28 10.93 7.24 -2.61
CA ASP A 28 11.04 6.13 -3.56
C ASP A 28 9.86 6.10 -4.54
N TYR A 29 8.63 6.33 -4.05
CA TYR A 29 7.43 6.46 -4.87
C TYR A 29 7.49 7.70 -5.77
N LEU A 30 7.90 8.84 -5.21
CA LEU A 30 8.03 10.08 -5.97
C LEU A 30 9.08 9.95 -7.08
N THR A 31 10.19 9.29 -6.77
CA THR A 31 11.24 8.99 -7.75
C THR A 31 10.70 8.09 -8.86
N GLY A 32 10.00 7.01 -8.49
CA GLY A 32 9.36 6.13 -9.46
C GLY A 32 8.35 6.85 -10.36
N LEU A 33 7.54 7.75 -9.81
CA LEU A 33 6.58 8.56 -10.59
C LEU A 33 7.29 9.52 -11.54
N LYS A 34 8.35 10.20 -11.10
CA LYS A 34 9.15 11.09 -11.94
C LYS A 34 9.90 10.34 -13.06
N ASP A 35 10.40 9.16 -12.75
CA ASP A 35 11.07 8.34 -13.78
C ASP A 35 10.07 7.80 -14.79
N ALA A 36 8.86 7.54 -14.34
CA ALA A 36 7.73 7.23 -15.18
C ALA A 36 7.44 8.33 -16.18
N ALA A 37 7.25 9.52 -15.71
CA ALA A 37 6.94 10.67 -16.54
C ALA A 37 8.03 10.99 -17.59
N LYS A 38 9.30 10.65 -17.31
CA LYS A 38 10.41 10.87 -18.25
C LYS A 38 10.40 9.93 -19.45
N VAL A 39 9.85 8.73 -19.29
CA VAL A 39 9.90 7.68 -20.32
C VAL A 39 8.55 7.45 -21.01
N GLU A 40 7.49 8.09 -20.52
CA GLU A 40 6.17 8.01 -21.11
C GLU A 40 6.14 8.77 -22.45
N ASP A 41 5.63 8.14 -23.49
CA ASP A 41 5.57 8.66 -24.85
C ASP A 41 4.13 8.89 -25.39
N GLY A 42 3.13 8.52 -24.60
CA GLY A 42 1.73 8.78 -24.92
C GLY A 42 1.29 10.18 -24.44
N ASP A 43 0.82 11.04 -25.33
CA ASP A 43 0.42 12.42 -25.01
C ASP A 43 -0.54 12.51 -23.83
N LEU A 44 -1.60 11.70 -23.82
CA LEU A 44 -2.59 11.72 -22.75
C LEU A 44 -2.03 11.17 -21.44
N SER A 45 -1.23 10.12 -21.51
CA SER A 45 -0.61 9.50 -20.34
C SER A 45 0.42 10.46 -19.71
N SER A 46 1.24 11.10 -20.52
CA SER A 46 2.20 12.14 -20.07
C SER A 46 1.48 13.30 -19.40
N PHE A 47 0.42 13.82 -20.00
CA PHE A 47 -0.40 14.87 -19.40
C PHE A 47 -0.95 14.47 -18.01
N VAL A 48 -1.41 13.23 -17.87
CA VAL A 48 -1.94 12.74 -16.57
C VAL A 48 -0.82 12.59 -15.54
N LEU A 49 0.36 12.10 -15.94
CA LEU A 49 1.50 11.99 -15.03
C LEU A 49 2.00 13.35 -14.54
N ASP A 50 2.05 14.34 -15.44
CA ASP A 50 2.39 15.72 -15.07
C ASP A 50 1.37 16.29 -14.10
N ALA A 51 0.07 16.11 -14.37
CA ALA A 51 -0.99 16.51 -13.44
C ALA A 51 -0.91 15.81 -12.07
N MET A 52 -0.47 14.55 -12.02
CA MET A 52 -0.21 13.86 -10.75
C MET A 52 0.93 14.49 -9.96
N LEU A 53 2.01 14.88 -10.63
CA LEU A 53 3.15 15.57 -10.02
C LEU A 53 2.77 16.96 -9.52
N GLU A 54 2.03 17.73 -10.31
CA GLU A 54 1.50 19.04 -9.91
C GLU A 54 0.56 18.91 -8.70
N ASN A 55 -0.34 17.92 -8.72
CA ASN A 55 -1.24 17.64 -7.61
C ASN A 55 -0.49 17.29 -6.32
N TYR A 56 0.62 16.55 -6.41
CA TYR A 56 1.46 16.24 -5.26
C TYR A 56 2.04 17.52 -4.62
N GLU A 57 2.60 18.42 -5.42
CA GLU A 57 3.17 19.66 -4.91
C GLU A 57 2.08 20.56 -4.27
N ALA A 58 0.93 20.69 -4.92
CA ALA A 58 -0.22 21.44 -4.40
C ALA A 58 -0.77 20.82 -3.09
N ALA A 59 -0.90 19.50 -3.02
CA ALA A 59 -1.37 18.82 -1.83
C ALA A 59 -0.42 19.01 -0.64
N LYS A 60 0.87 18.95 -0.91
CA LYS A 60 1.92 19.18 0.09
C LYS A 60 1.94 20.63 0.59
N GLU A 61 1.86 21.61 -0.29
CA GLU A 61 1.82 23.03 0.04
C GLU A 61 0.59 23.39 0.87
N ASP A 62 -0.59 22.95 0.42
CA ASP A 62 -1.86 23.21 1.08
C ASP A 62 -2.13 22.31 2.29
N ASN A 63 -1.29 21.31 2.55
CA ASN A 63 -1.49 20.29 3.58
C ASN A 63 -2.86 19.58 3.43
N ARG A 64 -3.19 19.17 2.22
CA ARG A 64 -4.45 18.48 1.85
C ARG A 64 -4.18 17.06 1.40
N ALA A 65 -5.19 16.21 1.48
CA ALA A 65 -5.10 14.86 0.94
C ALA A 65 -4.91 14.89 -0.59
N MET A 66 -3.95 14.11 -1.08
CA MET A 66 -3.60 14.03 -2.51
C MET A 66 -4.69 13.43 -3.38
N CYS A 67 -5.60 12.68 -2.81
CA CYS A 67 -6.62 11.96 -3.55
C CYS A 67 -7.97 12.02 -2.83
N GLY A 68 -9.07 12.11 -3.59
CA GLY A 68 -10.43 12.02 -3.04
C GLY A 68 -10.76 10.65 -2.43
N ASP A 69 -10.12 9.56 -2.90
CA ASP A 69 -10.09 8.28 -2.21
C ASP A 69 -8.90 8.24 -1.25
N THR A 70 -9.06 8.78 -0.06
CA THR A 70 -8.01 8.87 0.95
C THR A 70 -7.63 7.52 1.57
N GLY A 71 -8.33 6.45 1.19
CA GLY A 71 -8.03 5.08 1.58
C GLY A 71 -8.49 4.68 2.98
N CYS A 72 -8.53 3.36 3.20
CA CYS A 72 -8.73 2.79 4.53
C CYS A 72 -7.38 2.67 5.24
N PRO A 73 -7.22 3.27 6.42
CA PRO A 73 -5.99 3.15 7.18
C PRO A 73 -5.69 1.72 7.60
N ARG A 74 -4.44 1.33 7.50
CA ARG A 74 -3.90 0.07 7.97
C ARG A 74 -2.60 0.33 8.73
N TRP A 75 -2.37 -0.40 9.80
CA TRP A 75 -1.16 -0.33 10.59
C TRP A 75 -0.33 -1.60 10.48
N TYR A 76 0.97 -1.43 10.35
CA TYR A 76 1.97 -2.47 10.56
C TYR A 76 2.79 -2.05 11.76
N VAL A 77 2.81 -2.90 12.77
CA VAL A 77 3.49 -2.65 14.05
C VAL A 77 4.57 -3.71 14.22
N LYS A 78 5.82 -3.30 14.20
CA LYS A 78 6.93 -4.17 14.57
C LYS A 78 7.38 -3.84 15.99
N MET A 79 7.65 -4.87 16.79
CA MET A 79 8.03 -4.73 18.18
C MET A 79 9.28 -5.54 18.49
N GLY A 80 10.27 -4.90 19.06
CA GLY A 80 11.41 -5.60 19.65
C GLY A 80 11.01 -6.35 20.93
N ASN A 81 11.62 -7.49 21.18
CA ASN A 81 11.27 -8.40 22.30
C ASN A 81 11.44 -7.76 23.68
N GLU A 82 12.34 -6.79 23.82
CA GLU A 82 12.58 -6.06 25.08
C GLU A 82 11.69 -4.82 25.21
N SER A 83 10.87 -4.49 24.21
CA SER A 83 9.98 -3.33 24.24
C SER A 83 8.98 -3.43 25.40
N SER A 84 8.68 -2.29 26.00
CA SER A 84 7.69 -2.17 27.06
C SER A 84 6.79 -0.99 26.77
N ILE A 85 5.49 -1.23 26.76
CA ILE A 85 4.47 -0.23 26.44
C ILE A 85 3.68 0.08 27.69
N GLU A 86 3.40 1.34 27.92
CA GLU A 86 2.48 1.77 28.96
C GLU A 86 1.10 1.11 28.74
N GLY A 87 0.61 0.37 29.75
CA GLY A 87 -0.66 -0.35 29.67
C GLY A 87 -0.67 -1.58 28.72
N GLY A 88 0.47 -1.94 28.12
CA GLY A 88 0.62 -3.17 27.33
C GLY A 88 -0.01 -3.13 25.92
N PRO A 89 -0.02 -4.29 25.22
CA PRO A 89 -0.46 -4.37 23.82
C PRO A 89 -1.91 -3.93 23.56
N VAL A 90 -2.82 -4.19 24.50
CA VAL A 90 -4.24 -3.78 24.37
C VAL A 90 -4.35 -2.25 24.35
N SER A 91 -3.57 -1.58 25.18
CA SER A 91 -3.52 -0.10 25.21
C SER A 91 -2.91 0.47 23.94
N LEU A 92 -1.92 -0.19 23.35
CA LEU A 92 -1.36 0.16 22.04
C LEU A 92 -2.43 0.12 20.96
N GLU A 93 -3.17 -0.97 20.84
CA GLU A 93 -4.24 -1.11 19.85
C GLU A 93 -5.31 -0.03 20.01
N THR A 94 -5.77 0.18 21.24
CA THR A 94 -6.76 1.23 21.55
C THR A 94 -6.24 2.63 21.18
N THR A 95 -4.95 2.88 21.40
CA THR A 95 -4.31 4.16 21.08
C THR A 95 -4.22 4.36 19.57
N LEU A 96 -3.84 3.34 18.79
CA LEU A 96 -3.79 3.42 17.33
C LEU A 96 -5.18 3.66 16.73
N ARG A 97 -6.23 3.02 17.27
CA ARG A 97 -7.62 3.26 16.86
C ARG A 97 -8.05 4.70 17.15
N ARG A 98 -7.72 5.22 18.33
CA ARG A 98 -8.03 6.61 18.71
C ARG A 98 -7.30 7.61 17.83
N ALA A 99 -6.00 7.40 17.57
CA ALA A 99 -5.21 8.23 16.66
C ALA A 99 -5.79 8.21 15.23
N THR A 100 -6.25 7.05 14.76
CA THR A 100 -6.90 6.92 13.45
C THR A 100 -8.18 7.77 13.38
N ALA A 101 -9.02 7.71 14.40
CA ALA A 101 -10.24 8.52 14.45
C ALA A 101 -9.92 10.03 14.49
N ALA A 102 -8.97 10.44 15.30
CA ALA A 102 -8.54 11.82 15.41
C ALA A 102 -7.95 12.35 14.10
N ALA A 103 -7.07 11.60 13.47
CA ALA A 103 -6.45 11.97 12.20
C ALA A 103 -7.49 12.04 11.06
N THR A 104 -8.49 11.17 11.04
CA THR A 104 -9.57 11.21 10.03
C THR A 104 -10.28 12.55 10.01
N SER A 105 -10.48 13.15 11.17
CA SER A 105 -11.15 14.46 11.29
C SER A 105 -10.19 15.63 11.05
N SER A 106 -8.93 15.54 11.57
CA SER A 106 -7.98 16.68 11.54
C SER A 106 -7.32 16.87 10.17
N VAL A 107 -7.21 15.81 9.37
CA VAL A 107 -6.60 15.83 8.02
C VAL A 107 -7.66 15.93 6.92
N PRO A 108 -8.89 16.20 7.21
CA PRO A 108 -10.15 15.86 6.53
C PRO A 108 -10.04 14.66 5.57
N LEU A 109 -9.76 13.48 6.15
CA LEU A 109 -9.79 12.23 5.39
C LEU A 109 -11.23 11.78 5.16
N ARG A 110 -11.46 11.19 4.00
CA ARG A 110 -12.75 10.54 3.74
C ARG A 110 -12.95 9.36 4.70
N PRO A 111 -14.11 9.23 5.36
CA PRO A 111 -14.43 8.05 6.15
C PRO A 111 -14.81 6.90 5.21
N ASN A 112 -13.81 6.12 4.79
CA ASN A 112 -14.00 5.03 3.80
C ASN A 112 -14.60 3.77 4.40
N ARG A 113 -14.74 3.70 5.73
CA ARG A 113 -15.23 2.53 6.44
C ARG A 113 -16.74 2.56 6.60
N VAL A 114 -17.46 1.82 5.77
CA VAL A 114 -18.93 1.66 5.85
C VAL A 114 -19.33 0.21 6.08
N HIS A 115 -20.45 0.03 6.73
CA HIS A 115 -21.03 -1.31 6.91
C HIS A 115 -21.43 -1.90 5.55
N PRO A 116 -21.02 -3.13 5.19
CA PRO A 116 -21.22 -3.67 3.85
C PRO A 116 -22.70 -3.84 3.46
N LEU A 117 -23.59 -4.11 4.42
CA LEU A 117 -25.01 -4.31 4.18
C LEU A 117 -25.82 -3.03 4.37
N TRP A 118 -25.66 -2.38 5.53
CA TRP A 118 -26.50 -1.25 5.93
C TRP A 118 -25.95 0.10 5.48
N ARG A 119 -24.73 0.15 4.99
CA ARG A 119 -24.04 1.35 4.52
C ARG A 119 -23.91 2.46 5.59
N THR A 120 -24.03 2.10 6.85
CA THR A 120 -23.78 3.01 7.97
C THR A 120 -22.30 3.31 8.07
N ASP A 121 -21.98 4.57 8.36
CA ASP A 121 -20.62 5.08 8.49
C ASP A 121 -20.46 5.70 9.89
N PHE A 122 -19.33 5.43 10.52
CA PHE A 122 -18.97 6.02 11.82
C PHE A 122 -18.16 7.31 11.67
N ASN A 123 -17.91 7.75 10.44
CA ASN A 123 -17.20 9.00 10.08
C ASN A 123 -15.78 9.14 10.66
N ASN A 124 -15.10 8.04 10.99
CA ASN A 124 -13.80 8.07 11.66
C ASN A 124 -12.80 6.98 11.25
N ASN A 125 -13.13 6.17 10.23
CA ASN A 125 -12.32 5.02 9.77
C ASN A 125 -12.06 3.94 10.84
N VAL A 126 -12.80 3.94 11.95
CA VAL A 126 -12.70 2.94 13.01
C VAL A 126 -13.98 2.11 13.10
N GLY A 127 -13.86 0.82 13.30
CA GLY A 127 -14.98 -0.10 13.40
C GLY A 127 -14.52 -1.54 13.60
N ILE A 128 -15.39 -2.50 13.35
CA ILE A 128 -15.05 -3.92 13.44
C ILE A 128 -13.97 -4.23 12.40
N GLY A 129 -12.79 -4.71 12.87
CA GLY A 129 -11.64 -5.00 12.01
C GLY A 129 -11.01 -3.80 11.30
N ALA A 130 -11.31 -2.56 11.72
CA ALA A 130 -10.72 -1.36 11.15
C ALA A 130 -10.33 -0.34 12.24
N PRO A 131 -9.14 0.32 12.13
CA PRO A 131 -8.11 -0.03 11.15
C PRO A 131 -7.62 -1.44 11.37
N GLU A 132 -7.19 -2.10 10.30
CA GLU A 132 -6.50 -3.38 10.42
C GLU A 132 -5.10 -3.13 10.99
N ILE A 133 -4.71 -3.88 12.01
CA ILE A 133 -3.42 -3.75 12.69
C ILE A 133 -2.72 -5.10 12.60
N GLU A 134 -1.60 -5.11 11.92
CA GLU A 134 -0.77 -6.30 11.77
C GLU A 134 0.46 -6.18 12.66
N TYR A 135 0.72 -7.21 13.46
CA TYR A 135 1.84 -7.24 14.38
C TYR A 135 2.96 -8.13 13.87
N GLY A 136 4.18 -7.65 14.00
CA GLY A 136 5.42 -8.39 13.81
C GLY A 136 6.32 -8.27 15.04
N PHE A 137 7.13 -9.28 15.31
CA PHE A 137 8.03 -9.29 16.44
C PHE A 137 9.46 -9.54 15.99
N GLU A 138 10.39 -8.81 16.58
CA GLU A 138 11.81 -8.99 16.37
C GLU A 138 12.46 -9.59 17.62
N PRO A 139 13.46 -10.48 17.46
CA PRO A 139 14.08 -11.18 18.59
C PRO A 139 14.71 -10.25 19.62
N HIS A 140 15.11 -9.06 19.22
CA HIS A 140 15.82 -8.08 20.03
C HIS A 140 15.29 -6.66 19.84
N GLY A 141 15.56 -5.81 20.83
CA GLY A 141 15.26 -4.37 20.77
C GLY A 141 14.19 -3.92 21.76
N ASP A 142 14.31 -2.67 22.18
CA ASP A 142 13.40 -1.99 23.11
C ASP A 142 12.52 -0.92 22.42
N TRP A 143 12.29 -1.09 21.13
CA TRP A 143 11.63 -0.17 20.23
C TRP A 143 10.32 -0.71 19.67
N ILE A 144 9.50 0.21 19.17
CA ILE A 144 8.32 -0.06 18.33
C ILE A 144 8.49 0.72 17.04
N ASP A 145 8.31 0.04 15.92
CA ASP A 145 8.22 0.63 14.59
C ASP A 145 6.75 0.66 14.15
N LEU A 146 6.28 1.80 13.70
CA LEU A 146 4.93 2.03 13.25
C LEU A 146 4.95 2.46 11.78
N THR A 147 4.33 1.67 10.92
CA THR A 147 4.06 2.04 9.54
C THR A 147 2.56 2.13 9.32
N THR A 148 2.09 3.21 8.71
CA THR A 148 0.70 3.32 8.27
C THR A 148 0.61 3.39 6.76
N VAL A 149 -0.43 2.75 6.23
CA VAL A 149 -0.75 2.78 4.80
C VAL A 149 -2.22 3.12 4.64
N HIS A 150 -2.50 4.10 3.79
CA HIS A 150 -3.86 4.42 3.40
C HIS A 150 -4.15 3.70 2.07
N LYS A 151 -4.93 2.63 2.14
CA LYS A 151 -5.23 1.79 0.97
C LYS A 151 -6.61 2.15 0.42
N GLY A 152 -6.65 2.68 -0.80
CA GLY A 152 -7.89 2.97 -1.50
C GLY A 152 -8.72 1.71 -1.74
N GLY A 153 -10.05 1.82 -1.64
CA GLY A 153 -10.97 0.71 -1.84
C GLY A 153 -11.08 0.26 -3.29
N LEU A 154 -10.67 1.11 -4.22
CA LEU A 154 -10.70 0.83 -5.65
C LEU A 154 -9.59 -0.14 -6.11
N PHE A 155 -8.50 -0.26 -5.36
CA PHE A 155 -7.39 -1.14 -5.74
C PHE A 155 -7.77 -2.60 -5.49
N GLY A 156 -7.81 -3.33 -6.59
CA GLY A 156 -8.21 -4.72 -6.60
C GLY A 156 -7.19 -5.63 -5.92
N THR A 157 -7.68 -6.74 -5.45
CA THR A 157 -6.87 -7.89 -5.05
C THR A 157 -7.52 -9.12 -5.67
N ASP A 158 -6.76 -9.90 -6.41
CA ASP A 158 -7.21 -11.17 -6.96
C ASP A 158 -6.47 -12.32 -6.30
N TYR A 159 -7.12 -13.47 -6.29
CA TYR A 159 -6.56 -14.72 -5.81
C TYR A 159 -6.91 -15.85 -6.78
N ARG A 160 -5.93 -16.72 -7.05
CA ARG A 160 -6.16 -17.93 -7.84
C ARG A 160 -5.39 -19.09 -7.23
N MET A 161 -6.04 -20.23 -7.13
CA MET A 161 -5.36 -21.50 -6.88
C MET A 161 -4.73 -21.96 -8.19
N LEU A 162 -3.42 -22.16 -8.17
CA LEU A 162 -2.65 -22.74 -9.26
C LEU A 162 -2.21 -24.15 -8.88
N PHE A 163 -2.20 -25.05 -9.83
CA PHE A 163 -1.67 -26.39 -9.63
C PHE A 163 -0.17 -26.42 -10.00
N PRO A 164 0.60 -27.37 -9.45
CA PRO A 164 2.02 -27.51 -9.80
C PRO A 164 2.27 -27.64 -11.31
N SER A 165 1.31 -28.21 -12.05
CA SER A 165 1.35 -28.33 -13.51
C SER A 165 1.27 -26.99 -14.26
N ASP A 166 0.70 -25.94 -13.63
CA ASP A 166 0.59 -24.62 -14.25
C ASP A 166 1.94 -23.89 -14.28
N GLY A 167 2.83 -24.21 -13.33
CA GLY A 167 4.19 -23.69 -13.27
C GLY A 167 4.26 -22.16 -13.28
N THR A 168 5.39 -21.64 -13.70
CA THR A 168 5.63 -20.19 -13.82
C THR A 168 4.73 -19.54 -14.87
N GLU A 169 4.37 -20.26 -15.92
CA GLU A 169 3.48 -19.73 -16.94
C GLU A 169 2.05 -19.50 -16.43
N GLY A 170 1.57 -20.33 -15.50
CA GLY A 170 0.32 -20.10 -14.81
C GLY A 170 0.33 -18.83 -13.96
N ILE A 171 1.46 -18.55 -13.29
CA ILE A 171 1.66 -17.31 -12.53
C ILE A 171 1.60 -16.09 -13.47
N LYS A 172 2.35 -16.11 -14.56
CA LYS A 172 2.38 -15.02 -15.55
C LYS A 172 1.00 -14.75 -16.14
N ARG A 173 0.28 -15.82 -16.52
CA ARG A 173 -1.08 -15.69 -17.05
C ARG A 173 -2.03 -15.08 -16.03
N PHE A 174 -1.99 -15.55 -14.79
CA PHE A 174 -2.83 -14.99 -13.72
C PHE A 174 -2.51 -13.51 -13.46
N PHE A 175 -1.24 -13.15 -13.47
CA PHE A 175 -0.80 -11.76 -13.34
C PHE A 175 -1.40 -10.86 -14.43
N LEU A 176 -1.28 -11.28 -15.70
CA LEU A 176 -1.84 -10.54 -16.83
C LEU A 176 -3.38 -10.43 -16.75
N ASP A 177 -4.06 -11.53 -16.46
CA ASP A 177 -5.52 -11.54 -16.28
C ASP A 177 -5.95 -10.55 -15.20
N SER A 178 -5.20 -10.47 -14.09
CA SER A 178 -5.49 -9.58 -12.97
C SER A 178 -5.31 -8.12 -13.36
N ILE A 179 -4.23 -7.76 -14.05
CA ILE A 179 -4.00 -6.37 -14.51
C ILE A 179 -5.12 -5.94 -15.47
N VAL A 180 -5.46 -6.76 -16.44
CA VAL A 180 -6.56 -6.48 -17.37
C VAL A 180 -7.89 -6.34 -16.65
N ALA A 181 -8.15 -7.19 -15.65
CA ALA A 181 -9.36 -7.09 -14.84
C ALA A 181 -9.41 -5.80 -14.02
N PHE A 182 -8.29 -5.36 -13.45
CA PHE A 182 -8.19 -4.08 -12.73
C PHE A 182 -8.44 -2.90 -13.65
N GLY A 183 -7.83 -2.87 -14.83
CA GLY A 183 -8.07 -1.83 -15.82
C GLY A 183 -9.52 -1.73 -16.26
N LYS A 184 -10.18 -2.86 -16.52
CA LYS A 184 -11.61 -2.90 -16.87
C LYS A 184 -12.53 -2.37 -15.78
N ARG A 185 -12.11 -2.42 -14.52
CA ARG A 185 -12.83 -1.81 -13.39
C ARG A 185 -12.63 -0.30 -13.27
N GLY A 186 -11.84 0.30 -14.14
CA GLY A 186 -11.47 1.71 -14.06
C GLY A 186 -10.47 2.03 -12.95
N LEU A 187 -9.71 1.04 -12.50
CA LEU A 187 -8.73 1.17 -11.41
C LEU A 187 -7.34 1.50 -11.95
N ALA A 188 -7.26 2.54 -12.72
CA ALA A 188 -6.11 2.82 -13.56
C ALA A 188 -5.30 4.03 -13.05
N CYS A 189 -4.91 4.01 -11.79
CA CYS A 189 -3.96 4.99 -11.24
C CYS A 189 -2.51 4.49 -11.43
N GLN A 190 -2.10 4.30 -12.68
CA GLN A 190 -0.71 3.98 -13.00
C GLN A 190 0.19 5.20 -12.76
N PRO A 191 1.46 4.99 -12.47
CA PRO A 191 2.17 3.71 -12.34
C PRO A 191 1.69 2.89 -11.13
N ALA A 192 1.43 1.60 -11.35
CA ALA A 192 0.90 0.72 -10.33
C ALA A 192 1.99 -0.07 -9.60
N ILE A 193 1.82 -0.25 -8.29
CA ILE A 193 2.62 -1.17 -7.49
C ILE A 193 1.82 -2.45 -7.30
N ILE A 194 2.34 -3.56 -7.78
CA ILE A 194 1.66 -4.85 -7.74
C ILE A 194 2.42 -5.79 -6.80
N GLY A 195 1.85 -6.05 -5.64
CA GLY A 195 2.39 -7.03 -4.69
C GLY A 195 1.86 -8.42 -4.98
N ILE A 196 2.77 -9.38 -5.12
CA ILE A 196 2.45 -10.77 -5.42
C ILE A 196 2.87 -11.64 -4.24
N GLY A 197 1.94 -12.43 -3.71
CA GLY A 197 2.22 -13.48 -2.75
C GLY A 197 2.10 -14.85 -3.41
N LEU A 198 3.06 -15.71 -3.23
CA LEU A 198 3.09 -17.07 -3.80
C LEU A 198 3.17 -18.11 -2.69
N GLY A 199 2.38 -19.15 -2.83
CA GLY A 199 2.42 -20.30 -1.92
C GLY A 199 1.72 -20.08 -0.58
N GLY A 200 1.81 -21.07 0.28
CA GLY A 200 1.10 -21.11 1.56
C GLY A 200 -0.41 -21.30 1.44
N SER A 201 -1.12 -21.01 2.51
CA SER A 201 -2.58 -20.95 2.51
C SER A 201 -3.08 -19.65 1.87
N LYS A 202 -4.36 -19.58 1.54
CA LYS A 202 -4.98 -18.40 0.92
C LYS A 202 -4.72 -17.12 1.73
N ASP A 203 -4.90 -17.16 3.03
CA ASP A 203 -4.68 -16.04 3.94
C ASP A 203 -3.21 -15.62 3.97
N THR A 204 -2.27 -16.58 4.08
CA THR A 204 -0.83 -16.31 4.03
C THR A 204 -0.43 -15.65 2.72
N CYS A 205 -0.83 -16.22 1.60
CA CYS A 205 -0.54 -15.70 0.27
C CYS A 205 -1.04 -14.24 0.11
N MET A 206 -2.26 -13.96 0.56
CA MET A 206 -2.86 -12.63 0.50
C MET A 206 -2.12 -11.61 1.38
N VAL A 207 -1.71 -12.02 2.58
CA VAL A 207 -0.91 -11.16 3.48
C VAL A 207 0.45 -10.85 2.86
N LEU A 208 1.14 -11.87 2.30
CA LEU A 208 2.43 -11.68 1.65
C LEU A 208 2.35 -10.71 0.47
N GLY A 209 1.36 -10.87 -0.41
CA GLY A 209 1.15 -9.95 -1.53
C GLY A 209 0.87 -8.52 -1.05
N LYS A 210 0.09 -8.36 0.00
CA LYS A 210 -0.18 -7.04 0.58
C LYS A 210 1.05 -6.41 1.21
N ARG A 211 1.85 -7.17 1.95
CA ARG A 211 3.14 -6.69 2.48
C ARG A 211 4.08 -6.27 1.36
N ALA A 212 4.18 -7.07 0.30
CA ALA A 212 5.00 -6.74 -0.86
C ALA A 212 4.59 -5.38 -1.48
N ALA A 213 3.29 -5.16 -1.69
CA ALA A 213 2.79 -3.92 -2.27
C ALA A 213 2.94 -2.68 -1.35
N CYS A 214 2.94 -2.87 -0.03
CA CYS A 214 2.82 -1.76 0.92
C CYS A 214 4.10 -1.44 1.69
N LEU A 215 5.02 -2.40 1.84
CA LEU A 215 6.18 -2.27 2.73
C LEU A 215 7.52 -2.32 2.01
N ARG A 216 7.57 -2.79 0.76
CA ARG A 216 8.82 -2.77 0.01
C ARG A 216 9.09 -1.41 -0.58
N ILE A 217 10.35 -1.06 -0.60
CA ILE A 217 10.85 0.16 -1.25
C ILE A 217 10.74 -0.02 -2.77
N VAL A 218 10.25 0.99 -3.45
CA VAL A 218 10.18 1.00 -4.92
C VAL A 218 11.58 0.92 -5.51
N GLY A 219 11.79 -0.03 -6.41
CA GLY A 219 13.12 -0.30 -6.98
C GLY A 219 13.94 -1.35 -6.22
N ASP A 220 13.47 -1.78 -5.05
CA ASP A 220 14.08 -2.89 -4.33
C ASP A 220 13.89 -4.22 -5.08
N ARG A 221 14.84 -5.12 -4.95
CA ARG A 221 14.82 -6.42 -5.63
C ARG A 221 14.79 -7.57 -4.64
N ASN A 222 14.15 -8.66 -5.03
CA ASN A 222 14.18 -9.86 -4.21
C ASN A 222 15.63 -10.40 -4.08
N PRO A 223 16.05 -10.78 -2.86
CA PRO A 223 17.37 -11.37 -2.65
C PRO A 223 17.55 -12.74 -3.34
N ASP A 224 16.46 -13.48 -3.62
CA ASP A 224 16.53 -14.70 -4.43
C ASP A 224 16.59 -14.33 -5.92
N PRO A 225 17.68 -14.70 -6.63
CA PRO A 225 17.86 -14.32 -8.04
C PRO A 225 16.81 -14.91 -8.99
N LYS A 226 16.19 -16.04 -8.63
CA LYS A 226 15.12 -16.64 -9.45
C LYS A 226 13.84 -15.82 -9.32
N ILE A 227 13.55 -15.36 -8.12
CA ILE A 227 12.39 -14.50 -7.86
C ILE A 227 12.62 -13.11 -8.48
N ALA A 228 13.80 -12.53 -8.32
CA ALA A 228 14.17 -11.27 -8.95
C ALA A 228 14.03 -11.32 -10.49
N LYS A 229 14.40 -12.44 -11.11
CA LYS A 229 14.18 -12.64 -12.54
C LYS A 229 12.68 -12.69 -12.89
N LEU A 230 11.87 -13.37 -12.07
CA LEU A 230 10.42 -13.41 -12.27
C LEU A 230 9.80 -12.01 -12.12
N GLU A 231 10.29 -11.19 -11.19
CA GLU A 231 9.87 -9.78 -11.05
C GLU A 231 10.10 -8.98 -12.33
N ASP A 232 11.29 -9.11 -12.93
CA ASP A 232 11.62 -8.44 -14.20
C ASP A 232 10.70 -8.92 -15.33
N GLU A 233 10.49 -10.23 -15.46
CA GLU A 233 9.62 -10.80 -16.50
C GLU A 233 8.15 -10.34 -16.32
N LEU A 234 7.66 -10.29 -15.10
CA LEU A 234 6.30 -9.81 -14.81
C LEU A 234 6.16 -8.31 -15.06
N LYS A 235 7.18 -7.51 -14.75
CA LYS A 235 7.20 -6.09 -15.05
C LYS A 235 7.13 -5.84 -16.57
N GLU A 236 7.95 -6.53 -17.35
CA GLU A 236 7.92 -6.43 -18.81
C GLU A 236 6.57 -6.85 -19.39
N LEU A 237 6.01 -7.95 -18.90
CA LEU A 237 4.69 -8.43 -19.32
C LEU A 237 3.57 -7.44 -18.95
N GLY A 238 3.59 -6.90 -17.74
CA GLY A 238 2.62 -5.89 -17.32
C GLY A 238 2.68 -4.64 -18.19
N ASN A 239 3.89 -4.22 -18.51
CA ASN A 239 4.13 -3.06 -19.37
C ASN A 239 3.64 -3.31 -20.81
N SER A 240 3.75 -4.53 -21.32
CA SER A 240 3.32 -4.86 -22.69
C SER A 240 1.80 -4.75 -22.93
N ILE A 241 0.99 -4.63 -21.87
CA ILE A 241 -0.48 -4.52 -21.98
C ILE A 241 -0.91 -3.17 -22.57
N GLY A 242 -0.09 -2.14 -22.46
CA GLY A 242 -0.40 -0.82 -23.01
C GLY A 242 -1.39 0.01 -22.16
N MET A 243 -1.50 -0.27 -20.87
CA MET A 243 -2.38 0.45 -19.96
C MET A 243 -1.62 1.58 -19.25
N GLY A 244 -1.80 2.79 -19.69
CA GLY A 244 -1.20 3.99 -19.12
C GLY A 244 -2.00 4.63 -17.98
N ALA A 245 -1.54 5.80 -17.54
CA ALA A 245 -2.14 6.55 -16.46
C ALA A 245 -3.63 6.84 -16.72
N MET A 246 -4.48 6.61 -15.72
CA MET A 246 -5.94 6.77 -15.78
C MET A 246 -6.62 5.98 -16.92
N GLY A 247 -6.03 4.83 -17.31
CA GLY A 247 -6.55 3.99 -18.38
C GLY A 247 -6.28 4.50 -19.80
N SER A 248 -5.41 5.50 -19.96
CA SER A 248 -4.91 5.93 -21.25
C SER A 248 -4.11 4.82 -21.95
N VAL A 249 -3.94 4.94 -23.25
CA VAL A 249 -3.00 4.07 -23.96
C VAL A 249 -1.59 4.60 -23.73
N SER A 250 -0.69 3.72 -23.37
CA SER A 250 0.70 4.02 -23.15
C SER A 250 1.57 2.91 -23.78
N TYR A 251 2.70 3.26 -24.31
CA TYR A 251 3.66 2.34 -24.90
C TYR A 251 4.85 2.06 -23.97
N THR A 252 5.02 2.90 -22.97
CA THR A 252 6.03 2.79 -21.93
C THR A 252 5.35 2.75 -20.57
N HIS A 253 5.39 1.65 -19.89
CA HIS A 253 4.54 1.45 -18.75
C HIS A 253 5.29 1.17 -17.50
N LEU A 254 4.60 1.40 -16.42
CA LEU A 254 5.17 1.39 -15.11
C LEU A 254 4.38 0.49 -14.19
N THR A 255 4.79 -0.74 -14.18
CA THR A 255 4.73 -1.55 -12.99
C THR A 255 6.05 -1.36 -12.24
N LEU A 256 5.97 -0.83 -11.05
CA LEU A 256 7.12 -0.80 -10.16
C LEU A 256 7.37 -2.21 -9.64
N PRO A 257 8.63 -2.63 -9.45
CA PRO A 257 8.96 -4.00 -9.10
C PRO A 257 8.30 -4.42 -7.78
N THR A 258 7.73 -5.60 -7.82
CA THR A 258 7.02 -6.19 -6.71
C THR A 258 7.57 -7.56 -6.43
N THR A 259 7.57 -7.98 -5.18
CA THR A 259 8.08 -9.30 -4.81
C THR A 259 7.00 -10.32 -4.64
N PRO A 260 7.21 -11.55 -5.08
CA PRO A 260 6.66 -12.69 -4.41
C PRO A 260 7.43 -12.95 -3.10
N TYR A 261 6.73 -13.04 -1.98
CA TYR A 261 7.20 -13.77 -0.82
C TYR A 261 6.82 -15.24 -1.01
N VAL A 262 7.80 -16.11 -0.94
CA VAL A 262 7.60 -17.55 -0.88
C VAL A 262 7.64 -17.98 0.57
#